data_bec0c4b53505dac84ba38cc526868460
#
_entry.id   bec0c4b53505dac84ba38cc526868460
#
_cell.length_a   1.000
_cell.length_b   1.000
_cell.length_c   1.000
_cell.angle_alpha   90.00
_cell.angle_beta   90.00
_cell.angle_gamma   90.00
#
_symmetry.space_group_name_H-M   'P 1'
#
loop_
_entity.id
_entity.type
_entity.pdbx_description
1 polymer ?
#
loop_
_entity_poly.entity_id
_entity_poly.type
_entity_poly.pdbx_seq_one_letter_code
_entity_poly.pdbx_strand_id
1 'polypeptide(L)'
;MELPTPQDLRERRTSLDLTQSALAEMAGVSQPLIARIEGGDVDPRLSTLRRIVSALDEAEGGVVRAEDLMNEELISVAPDDAVADAERRMEDAAFSQLPVLQSGLPVGSISYSDIRRAGENVGQKAVAEIMSEQFPTVSREDSVDKISNLLDYYKAVIVTESGEAVGIITEADIAAELS
;
A
#
# COMPACT_ATOMS: atom_id res chain seq x y z
N MET A 1 -9.81 -6.70 -17.43
CA MET A 1 -9.21 -5.36 -17.56
C MET A 1 -8.98 -5.11 -19.04
N GLU A 2 -9.67 -4.14 -19.62
CA GLU A 2 -9.55 -3.78 -21.03
C GLU A 2 -8.37 -2.81 -21.18
N LEU A 3 -7.50 -3.05 -22.16
CA LEU A 3 -6.38 -2.13 -22.40
C LEU A 3 -6.89 -0.89 -23.13
N PRO A 4 -6.40 0.32 -22.80
CA PRO A 4 -6.84 1.53 -23.48
C PRO A 4 -6.44 1.52 -24.95
N THR A 5 -7.32 2.00 -25.80
CA THR A 5 -7.06 2.22 -27.21
C THR A 5 -6.22 3.47 -27.45
N PRO A 6 -5.59 3.65 -28.62
CA PRO A 6 -4.90 4.88 -28.99
C PRO A 6 -5.78 6.14 -28.79
N GLN A 7 -7.05 6.04 -29.11
CA GLN A 7 -8.01 7.11 -28.98
C GLN A 7 -8.31 7.44 -27.52
N ASP A 8 -8.48 6.41 -26.65
CA ASP A 8 -8.70 6.61 -25.21
C ASP A 8 -7.53 7.36 -24.57
N LEU A 9 -6.30 6.99 -24.90
CA LEU A 9 -5.10 7.69 -24.41
C LEU A 9 -5.07 9.17 -24.81
N ARG A 10 -5.41 9.45 -26.08
CA ARG A 10 -5.48 10.82 -26.59
C ARG A 10 -6.59 11.64 -25.93
N GLU A 11 -7.78 11.05 -25.75
CA GLU A 11 -8.91 11.71 -25.11
C GLU A 11 -8.60 12.04 -23.64
N ARG A 12 -8.04 11.09 -22.88
CA ARG A 12 -7.62 11.33 -21.51
C ARG A 12 -6.56 12.44 -21.42
N ARG A 13 -5.54 12.39 -22.26
CA ARG A 13 -4.51 13.44 -22.27
C ARG A 13 -5.11 14.83 -22.56
N THR A 14 -6.00 14.93 -23.52
CA THR A 14 -6.59 16.22 -23.91
C THR A 14 -7.57 16.74 -22.87
N SER A 15 -8.30 15.86 -22.17
CA SER A 15 -9.19 16.25 -21.06
C SER A 15 -8.42 16.83 -19.86
N LEU A 16 -7.14 16.47 -19.73
CA LEU A 16 -6.22 16.99 -18.72
C LEU A 16 -5.42 18.22 -19.16
N ASP A 17 -5.74 18.79 -20.32
CA ASP A 17 -5.00 19.90 -20.94
C ASP A 17 -3.50 19.63 -21.14
N LEU A 18 -3.08 18.36 -21.17
CA LEU A 18 -1.70 17.96 -21.37
C LEU A 18 -1.31 18.00 -22.86
N THR A 19 -0.13 18.54 -23.15
CA THR A 19 0.50 18.36 -24.47
C THR A 19 1.12 16.97 -24.60
N GLN A 20 1.34 16.49 -25.83
CA GLN A 20 2.08 15.24 -26.05
C GLN A 20 3.50 15.28 -25.45
N SER A 21 4.13 16.47 -25.44
CA SER A 21 5.45 16.65 -24.84
C SER A 21 5.40 16.53 -23.31
N ALA A 22 4.39 17.13 -22.66
CA ALA A 22 4.21 17.03 -21.22
C ALA A 22 3.95 15.57 -20.79
N LEU A 23 3.03 14.87 -21.48
CA LEU A 23 2.78 13.45 -21.19
C LEU A 23 4.03 12.60 -21.43
N ALA A 24 4.81 12.88 -22.48
CA ALA A 24 6.04 12.16 -22.78
C ALA A 24 7.09 12.33 -21.67
N GLU A 25 7.24 13.53 -21.15
CA GLU A 25 8.14 13.84 -20.02
C GLU A 25 7.70 13.09 -18.75
N MET A 26 6.44 13.18 -18.38
CA MET A 26 5.89 12.48 -17.22
C MET A 26 6.03 10.94 -17.33
N ALA A 27 5.75 10.38 -18.50
CA ALA A 27 5.87 8.94 -18.77
C ALA A 27 7.31 8.47 -19.00
N GLY A 28 8.31 9.35 -19.05
CA GLY A 28 9.70 9.03 -19.34
C GLY A 28 9.90 8.41 -20.74
N VAL A 29 9.15 8.90 -21.74
CA VAL A 29 9.23 8.48 -23.15
C VAL A 29 9.47 9.67 -24.08
N SER A 30 9.71 9.43 -25.36
CA SER A 30 9.84 10.51 -26.33
C SER A 30 8.48 11.00 -26.84
N GLN A 31 8.33 12.31 -27.09
CA GLN A 31 7.12 12.89 -27.68
C GLN A 31 6.72 12.24 -29.02
N PRO A 32 7.64 11.95 -29.95
CA PRO A 32 7.29 11.24 -31.18
C PRO A 32 6.69 9.84 -30.95
N LEU A 33 7.07 9.17 -29.85
CA LEU A 33 6.47 7.89 -29.50
C LEU A 33 5.02 8.07 -29.06
N ILE A 34 4.71 9.07 -28.24
CA ILE A 34 3.32 9.40 -27.83
C ILE A 34 2.49 9.69 -29.09
N ALA A 35 2.98 10.55 -29.98
CA ALA A 35 2.28 10.90 -31.22
C ALA A 35 1.93 9.68 -32.08
N ARG A 36 2.85 8.73 -32.22
CA ARG A 36 2.64 7.50 -33.01
C ARG A 36 1.68 6.52 -32.31
N ILE A 37 1.73 6.43 -30.98
CA ILE A 37 0.79 5.59 -30.21
C ILE A 37 -0.63 6.15 -30.33
N GLU A 38 -0.83 7.44 -30.11
CA GLU A 38 -2.13 8.11 -30.23
C GLU A 38 -2.67 8.13 -31.67
N GLY A 39 -1.78 8.07 -32.65
CA GLY A 39 -2.14 7.95 -34.07
C GLY A 39 -2.49 6.52 -34.51
N GLY A 40 -2.23 5.54 -33.65
CA GLY A 40 -2.43 4.12 -33.99
C GLY A 40 -1.36 3.54 -34.90
N ASP A 41 -0.24 4.27 -35.12
CA ASP A 41 0.84 3.87 -36.02
C ASP A 41 1.79 2.83 -35.40
N VAL A 42 1.71 2.62 -34.08
CA VAL A 42 2.56 1.69 -33.34
C VAL A 42 1.85 1.15 -32.11
N ASP A 43 2.00 -0.15 -31.88
CA ASP A 43 1.58 -0.80 -30.63
C ASP A 43 2.73 -0.70 -29.62
N PRO A 44 2.53 -0.01 -28.48
CA PRO A 44 3.56 0.09 -27.46
C PRO A 44 3.75 -1.25 -26.74
N ARG A 45 4.96 -1.50 -26.25
CA ARG A 45 5.18 -2.57 -25.29
C ARG A 45 4.33 -2.34 -24.06
N LEU A 46 3.86 -3.39 -23.40
CA LEU A 46 3.05 -3.31 -22.19
C LEU A 46 3.71 -2.43 -21.10
N SER A 47 5.03 -2.52 -20.94
CA SER A 47 5.77 -1.68 -20.00
C SER A 47 5.72 -0.18 -20.34
N THR A 48 5.71 0.15 -21.64
CA THR A 48 5.56 1.53 -22.11
C THR A 48 4.13 2.04 -21.91
N LEU A 49 3.15 1.21 -22.24
CA LEU A 49 1.73 1.53 -22.03
C LEU A 49 1.44 1.79 -20.55
N ARG A 50 1.96 0.96 -19.64
CA ARG A 50 1.82 1.16 -18.19
C ARG A 50 2.36 2.51 -17.74
N ARG A 51 3.55 2.92 -18.19
CA ARG A 51 4.12 4.25 -17.84
C ARG A 51 3.27 5.41 -18.34
N ILE A 52 2.69 5.28 -19.54
CA ILE A 52 1.81 6.32 -20.10
C ILE A 52 0.51 6.41 -19.28
N VAL A 53 -0.11 5.27 -18.96
CA VAL A 53 -1.33 5.23 -18.16
C VAL A 53 -1.06 5.79 -16.76
N SER A 54 0.03 5.37 -16.09
CA SER A 54 0.40 5.91 -14.78
C SER A 54 0.62 7.43 -14.80
N ALA A 55 1.23 7.97 -15.87
CA ALA A 55 1.40 9.41 -16.01
C ALA A 55 0.07 10.17 -16.20
N LEU A 56 -0.90 9.56 -16.88
CA LEU A 56 -2.25 10.12 -17.00
C LEU A 56 -3.01 10.05 -15.67
N ASP A 57 -2.93 8.93 -14.96
CA ASP A 57 -3.51 8.76 -13.63
C ASP A 57 -2.94 9.79 -12.64
N GLU A 58 -1.64 10.02 -12.68
CA GLU A 58 -0.96 11.03 -11.85
C GLU A 58 -1.43 12.45 -12.17
N ALA A 59 -1.70 12.75 -13.44
CA ALA A 59 -2.23 14.04 -13.88
C ALA A 59 -3.71 14.25 -13.51
N GLU A 60 -4.50 13.19 -13.39
CA GLU A 60 -5.94 13.24 -13.04
C GLU A 60 -6.20 13.54 -11.56
N GLY A 61 -5.20 13.60 -10.72
CA GLY A 61 -5.39 13.95 -9.33
C GLY A 61 -4.48 13.22 -8.35
N GLY A 62 -3.39 12.69 -8.87
CA GLY A 62 -2.41 11.95 -8.10
C GLY A 62 -2.83 10.50 -7.90
N VAL A 63 -1.91 9.59 -8.14
CA VAL A 63 -2.04 8.23 -7.62
C VAL A 63 -2.00 8.35 -6.10
N VAL A 64 -3.12 8.11 -5.43
CA VAL A 64 -3.14 8.00 -3.97
C VAL A 64 -2.10 6.94 -3.58
N ARG A 65 -1.15 7.33 -2.76
CA ARG A 65 0.00 6.53 -2.35
C ARG A 65 -0.11 6.11 -0.90
N ALA A 66 0.74 5.19 -0.49
CA ALA A 66 0.79 4.74 0.90
C ALA A 66 0.97 5.91 1.88
N GLU A 67 1.79 6.89 1.52
CA GLU A 67 2.05 8.08 2.36
C GLU A 67 0.81 8.97 2.57
N ASP A 68 -0.14 8.97 1.63
CA ASP A 68 -1.37 9.75 1.72
C ASP A 68 -2.42 9.06 2.61
N LEU A 69 -2.32 7.72 2.75
CA LEU A 69 -3.28 6.87 3.45
C LEU A 69 -2.82 6.43 4.85
N MET A 70 -1.50 6.39 5.09
CA MET A 70 -0.96 5.75 6.28
C MET A 70 -1.27 6.55 7.54
N ASN A 71 -1.60 5.83 8.60
CA ASN A 71 -1.56 6.35 9.94
C ASN A 71 -0.13 6.22 10.48
N GLU A 72 0.51 7.34 10.80
CA GLU A 72 1.87 7.39 11.35
C GLU A 72 1.91 7.01 12.84
N GLU A 73 0.77 7.06 13.53
CA GLU A 73 0.65 6.62 14.93
C GLU A 73 0.55 5.10 14.99
N LEU A 74 1.70 4.44 14.95
CA LEU A 74 1.80 2.98 14.91
C LEU A 74 1.80 2.38 16.32
N ILE A 75 0.67 1.79 16.72
CA ILE A 75 0.60 1.01 17.97
C ILE A 75 1.16 -0.38 17.70
N SER A 76 2.22 -0.74 18.39
CA SER A 76 2.95 -2.00 18.22
C SER A 76 3.38 -2.61 19.55
N VAL A 77 3.90 -3.82 19.51
CA VAL A 77 4.53 -4.51 20.63
C VAL A 77 5.91 -5.03 20.23
N ALA A 78 6.77 -5.27 21.21
CA ALA A 78 8.06 -5.92 20.98
C ALA A 78 7.93 -7.44 21.14
N PRO A 79 8.85 -8.24 20.54
CA PRO A 79 8.86 -9.70 20.72
C PRO A 79 8.96 -10.13 22.17
N ASP A 80 9.67 -9.36 23.02
CA ASP A 80 9.90 -9.66 24.42
C ASP A 80 8.79 -9.14 25.34
N ASP A 81 7.82 -8.38 24.84
CA ASP A 81 6.68 -7.91 25.62
C ASP A 81 5.85 -9.11 26.06
N ALA A 82 5.20 -8.99 27.23
CA ALA A 82 4.26 -10.01 27.69
C ALA A 82 2.98 -10.00 26.82
N VAL A 83 2.41 -11.16 26.58
CA VAL A 83 1.14 -11.30 25.82
C VAL A 83 0.02 -10.49 26.48
N ALA A 84 -0.02 -10.43 27.82
CA ALA A 84 -0.98 -9.59 28.55
C ALA A 84 -0.85 -8.10 28.25
N ASP A 85 0.35 -7.62 27.96
CA ASP A 85 0.56 -6.23 27.55
C ASP A 85 0.07 -5.98 26.11
N ALA A 86 0.28 -6.94 25.20
CA ALA A 86 -0.27 -6.89 23.87
C ALA A 86 -1.81 -6.88 23.88
N GLU A 87 -2.42 -7.74 24.70
CA GLU A 87 -3.87 -7.81 24.86
C GLU A 87 -4.45 -6.49 25.37
N ARG A 88 -3.84 -5.89 26.40
CA ARG A 88 -4.25 -4.58 26.91
C ARG A 88 -4.13 -3.48 25.86
N ARG A 89 -3.04 -3.43 25.08
CA ARG A 89 -2.87 -2.43 24.02
C ARG A 89 -3.91 -2.61 22.90
N MET A 90 -4.26 -3.85 22.54
CA MET A 90 -5.35 -4.12 21.60
C MET A 90 -6.69 -3.64 22.12
N GLU A 91 -6.97 -3.88 23.43
CA GLU A 91 -8.21 -3.47 24.07
C GLU A 91 -8.32 -1.94 24.16
N ASP A 92 -7.27 -1.25 24.63
CA ASP A 92 -7.22 0.21 24.77
C ASP A 92 -7.37 0.92 23.43
N ALA A 93 -6.80 0.37 22.36
CA ALA A 93 -6.85 0.92 20.99
C ALA A 93 -8.06 0.45 20.18
N ALA A 94 -8.87 -0.47 20.71
CA ALA A 94 -9.96 -1.16 19.99
C ALA A 94 -9.48 -1.88 18.70
N PHE A 95 -8.25 -2.42 18.71
CA PHE A 95 -7.68 -3.22 17.63
C PHE A 95 -7.80 -4.72 17.91
N SER A 96 -7.95 -5.52 16.86
CA SER A 96 -8.00 -7.00 16.98
C SER A 96 -6.64 -7.66 16.81
N GLN A 97 -5.62 -6.88 16.41
CA GLN A 97 -4.27 -7.34 16.16
C GLN A 97 -3.29 -6.15 16.17
N LEU A 98 -2.02 -6.44 16.45
CA LEU A 98 -0.94 -5.46 16.46
C LEU A 98 0.28 -5.99 15.68
N PRO A 99 1.04 -5.11 15.02
CA PRO A 99 2.36 -5.45 14.51
C PRO A 99 3.33 -5.69 15.67
N VAL A 100 4.23 -6.64 15.45
CA VAL A 100 5.36 -6.90 16.34
C VAL A 100 6.61 -6.31 15.70
N LEU A 101 7.24 -5.35 16.38
CA LEU A 101 8.42 -4.65 15.88
C LEU A 101 9.63 -4.95 16.76
N GLN A 102 10.77 -5.22 16.13
CA GLN A 102 12.07 -5.33 16.80
C GLN A 102 13.00 -4.25 16.26
N SER A 103 13.35 -3.30 17.09
CA SER A 103 14.17 -2.14 16.70
C SER A 103 13.61 -1.40 15.46
N GLY A 104 12.29 -1.22 15.41
CA GLY A 104 11.59 -0.57 14.30
C GLY A 104 11.27 -1.49 13.10
N LEU A 105 11.87 -2.69 13.04
CA LEU A 105 11.66 -3.63 11.94
C LEU A 105 10.43 -4.52 12.20
N PRO A 106 9.50 -4.68 11.24
CA PRO A 106 8.41 -5.64 11.36
C PRO A 106 8.96 -7.07 11.41
N VAL A 107 8.62 -7.81 12.47
CA VAL A 107 9.09 -9.21 12.66
C VAL A 107 7.95 -10.19 12.88
N GLY A 108 6.72 -9.70 13.09
CA GLY A 108 5.56 -10.55 13.31
C GLY A 108 4.28 -9.74 13.44
N SER A 109 3.22 -10.44 13.79
CA SER A 109 1.94 -9.88 14.20
C SER A 109 1.35 -10.70 15.35
N ILE A 110 0.55 -10.08 16.22
CA ILE A 110 -0.18 -10.76 17.27
C ILE A 110 -1.64 -10.35 17.22
N SER A 111 -2.54 -11.33 17.38
CA SER A 111 -3.98 -11.13 17.35
C SER A 111 -4.67 -11.88 18.51
N TYR A 112 -5.94 -11.52 18.78
CA TYR A 112 -6.75 -12.29 19.70
C TYR A 112 -6.91 -13.77 19.29
N SER A 113 -6.78 -14.07 17.99
CA SER A 113 -6.82 -15.46 17.51
C SER A 113 -5.57 -16.23 17.91
N ASP A 114 -4.39 -15.58 17.91
CA ASP A 114 -3.14 -16.21 18.36
C ASP A 114 -3.17 -16.47 19.85
N ILE A 115 -3.66 -15.52 20.64
CA ILE A 115 -3.82 -15.66 22.10
C ILE A 115 -4.75 -16.83 22.42
N ARG A 116 -5.92 -16.91 21.77
CA ARG A 116 -6.86 -18.02 21.97
C ARG A 116 -6.28 -19.37 21.57
N ARG A 117 -5.53 -19.42 20.47
CA ARG A 117 -4.88 -20.65 19.99
C ARG A 117 -3.80 -21.14 20.93
N ALA A 118 -3.09 -20.22 21.59
CA ALA A 118 -2.06 -20.54 22.56
C ALA A 118 -2.61 -21.11 23.90
N GLY A 119 -3.91 -20.99 24.16
CA GLY A 119 -4.61 -21.60 25.29
C GLY A 119 -4.61 -20.75 26.56
N GLU A 120 -4.80 -21.40 27.72
CA GLU A 120 -4.88 -20.73 29.02
C GLU A 120 -3.49 -20.36 29.57
N ASN A 121 -3.44 -19.31 30.41
CA ASN A 121 -2.25 -18.85 31.12
C ASN A 121 -1.11 -18.32 30.22
N VAL A 122 -1.44 -17.82 29.02
CA VAL A 122 -0.44 -17.31 28.08
C VAL A 122 0.01 -15.87 28.37
N GLY A 123 -0.69 -15.15 29.24
CA GLY A 123 -0.45 -13.73 29.50
C GLY A 123 0.99 -13.38 29.93
N GLN A 124 1.70 -14.32 30.59
CA GLN A 124 3.09 -14.14 31.01
C GLN A 124 4.14 -14.60 29.99
N LYS A 125 3.71 -15.22 28.88
CA LYS A 125 4.61 -15.59 27.79
C LYS A 125 5.06 -14.36 27.02
N ALA A 126 6.22 -14.46 26.40
CA ALA A 126 6.65 -13.46 25.45
C ALA A 126 5.82 -13.51 24.16
N VAL A 127 5.54 -12.36 23.56
CA VAL A 127 4.83 -12.26 22.27
C VAL A 127 5.48 -13.15 21.22
N ALA A 128 6.81 -13.21 21.17
CA ALA A 128 7.56 -14.05 20.23
C ALA A 128 7.21 -15.54 20.26
N GLU A 129 6.68 -16.05 21.39
CA GLU A 129 6.32 -17.46 21.52
C GLU A 129 5.02 -17.83 20.80
N ILE A 130 4.15 -16.83 20.54
CA ILE A 130 2.82 -17.07 19.98
C ILE A 130 2.48 -16.22 18.77
N MET A 131 3.34 -15.23 18.41
CA MET A 131 3.11 -14.34 17.26
C MET A 131 3.03 -15.12 15.96
N SER A 132 2.27 -14.60 15.03
CA SER A 132 2.17 -15.06 13.65
C SER A 132 3.13 -14.29 12.74
N GLU A 133 3.11 -14.62 11.44
CA GLU A 133 3.89 -13.90 10.43
C GLU A 133 3.57 -12.40 10.45
N GLN A 134 4.54 -11.61 10.01
CA GLN A 134 4.38 -10.16 9.90
C GLN A 134 3.34 -9.80 8.84
N PHE A 135 2.74 -8.63 8.99
CA PHE A 135 1.94 -8.02 7.93
C PHE A 135 2.78 -7.78 6.67
N PRO A 136 2.15 -7.78 5.46
CA PRO A 136 2.85 -7.35 4.26
C PRO A 136 3.35 -5.91 4.41
N THR A 137 4.47 -5.63 3.76
CA THR A 137 5.09 -4.30 3.79
C THR A 137 5.02 -3.65 2.42
N VAL A 138 4.88 -2.34 2.42
CA VAL A 138 4.94 -1.48 1.23
C VAL A 138 5.83 -0.27 1.49
N SER A 139 6.29 0.38 0.44
CA SER A 139 6.97 1.67 0.54
C SER A 139 5.96 2.83 0.55
N ARG A 140 6.40 4.02 0.98
CA ARG A 140 5.59 5.26 0.94
C ARG A 140 5.00 5.55 -0.44
N GLU A 141 5.74 5.22 -1.50
CA GLU A 141 5.40 5.51 -2.90
C GLU A 141 4.48 4.46 -3.55
N ASP A 142 4.19 3.37 -2.87
CA ASP A 142 3.32 2.32 -3.42
C ASP A 142 1.89 2.82 -3.58
N SER A 143 1.25 2.45 -4.70
CA SER A 143 -0.09 2.90 -5.06
C SER A 143 -1.19 2.25 -4.22
N VAL A 144 -2.33 2.94 -4.10
CA VAL A 144 -3.53 2.43 -3.44
C VAL A 144 -4.00 1.09 -4.03
N ASP A 145 -3.86 0.87 -5.33
CA ASP A 145 -4.23 -0.40 -5.98
C ASP A 145 -3.41 -1.59 -5.44
N LYS A 146 -2.10 -1.38 -5.24
CA LYS A 146 -1.24 -2.41 -4.64
C LYS A 146 -1.64 -2.70 -3.20
N ILE A 147 -1.92 -1.65 -2.43
CA ILE A 147 -2.33 -1.76 -1.02
C ILE A 147 -3.68 -2.45 -0.92
N SER A 148 -4.66 -2.06 -1.73
CA SER A 148 -6.00 -2.66 -1.77
C SER A 148 -5.93 -4.17 -2.08
N ASN A 149 -5.12 -4.57 -3.06
CA ASN A 149 -4.91 -5.99 -3.36
C ASN A 149 -4.30 -6.79 -2.19
N LEU A 150 -3.46 -6.16 -1.36
CA LEU A 150 -2.92 -6.81 -0.16
C LEU A 150 -3.98 -6.90 0.93
N LEU A 151 -4.81 -5.87 1.11
CA LEU A 151 -5.87 -5.83 2.11
C LEU A 151 -7.02 -6.80 1.81
N ASP A 152 -7.18 -7.30 0.57
CA ASP A 152 -8.09 -8.41 0.25
C ASP A 152 -7.75 -9.70 1.05
N TYR A 153 -6.48 -9.87 1.44
CA TYR A 153 -5.98 -11.07 2.12
C TYR A 153 -5.49 -10.79 3.55
N TYR A 154 -5.10 -9.56 3.84
CA TYR A 154 -4.51 -9.15 5.12
C TYR A 154 -5.35 -8.04 5.76
N LYS A 155 -5.33 -7.95 7.07
CA LYS A 155 -6.10 -6.95 7.81
C LYS A 155 -5.42 -5.59 7.89
N ALA A 156 -4.12 -5.56 7.65
CA ALA A 156 -3.30 -4.36 7.65
C ALA A 156 -2.08 -4.53 6.75
N VAL A 157 -1.52 -3.42 6.34
CA VAL A 157 -0.26 -3.32 5.59
C VAL A 157 0.64 -2.34 6.34
N ILE A 158 1.90 -2.70 6.54
CA ILE A 158 2.89 -1.82 7.18
C ILE A 158 3.63 -1.01 6.11
N VAL A 159 3.65 0.30 6.27
CA VAL A 159 4.48 1.17 5.43
C VAL A 159 5.88 1.21 6.02
N THR A 160 6.89 0.93 5.19
CA THR A 160 8.28 0.92 5.63
C THR A 160 9.12 1.92 4.84
N GLU A 161 10.10 2.51 5.53
CA GLU A 161 11.16 3.33 4.96
C GLU A 161 12.51 2.80 5.44
N SER A 162 13.41 2.45 4.52
CA SER A 162 14.69 1.79 4.85
C SER A 162 14.55 0.52 5.71
N GLY A 163 13.39 -0.17 5.61
CA GLY A 163 13.06 -1.37 6.36
C GLY A 163 12.36 -1.11 7.70
N GLU A 164 12.41 0.11 8.24
CA GLU A 164 11.72 0.47 9.47
C GLU A 164 10.24 0.79 9.21
N ALA A 165 9.36 0.39 10.12
CA ALA A 165 7.95 0.68 10.05
C ALA A 165 7.70 2.17 10.36
N VAL A 166 7.07 2.89 9.43
CA VAL A 166 6.77 4.31 9.52
C VAL A 166 5.26 4.61 9.53
N GLY A 167 4.43 3.61 9.26
CA GLY A 167 2.99 3.73 9.29
C GLY A 167 2.27 2.41 9.06
N ILE A 168 0.97 2.44 9.20
CA ILE A 168 0.06 1.31 8.98
C ILE A 168 -1.14 1.77 8.16
N ILE A 169 -1.64 0.89 7.29
CA ILE A 169 -2.83 1.13 6.47
C ILE A 169 -3.78 -0.05 6.64
N THR A 170 -5.06 0.26 6.78
CA THR A 170 -6.17 -0.70 6.87
C THR A 170 -7.23 -0.40 5.81
N GLU A 171 -8.22 -1.27 5.64
CA GLU A 171 -9.38 -1.00 4.77
C GLU A 171 -10.13 0.29 5.15
N ALA A 172 -10.14 0.64 6.44
CA ALA A 172 -10.83 1.84 6.92
C ALA A 172 -10.15 3.12 6.40
N ASP A 173 -8.83 3.13 6.28
CA ASP A 173 -8.06 4.29 5.80
C ASP A 173 -8.34 4.52 4.30
N ILE A 174 -8.40 3.44 3.50
CA ILE A 174 -8.79 3.53 2.09
C ILE A 174 -10.22 4.05 1.95
N ALA A 175 -11.16 3.52 2.76
CA ALA A 175 -12.56 3.95 2.69
C ALA A 175 -12.75 5.42 3.09
N ALA A 176 -11.93 5.95 3.99
CA ALA A 176 -11.97 7.34 4.41
C ALA A 176 -11.50 8.29 3.29
N GLU A 177 -10.48 7.90 2.52
CA GLU A 177 -9.95 8.72 1.41
C GLU A 177 -10.91 8.77 0.21
N LEU A 178 -11.66 7.69 -0.02
CA LEU A 178 -12.60 7.59 -1.15
C LEU A 178 -13.99 8.18 -0.85
N SER A 179 -14.21 8.78 0.32
CA SER A 179 -15.50 9.33 0.76
C SER A 179 -15.55 10.84 0.67
#